data_d58ab04870c38b778ccb932d9654fb1c
#
_entry.id   d58ab04870c38b778ccb932d9654fb1c
#
_cell.length_a   1.000
_cell.length_b   1.000
_cell.length_c   1.000
_cell.angle_alpha   90.00
_cell.angle_beta   90.00
_cell.angle_gamma   90.00
#
_symmetry.space_group_name_H-M   'P 1'
#
loop_
_entity.id
_entity.type
_entity.pdbx_description
1 polymer ?
#
loop_
_entity_poly.entity_id
_entity_poly.type
_entity_poly.pdbx_seq_one_letter_code
_entity_poly.pdbx_strand_id
1 'polypeptide(L)'
;MSEIGHVIWTKDYHLKWSDFKAESNPAVFENSHSVIKYGFTWLVNSDELNDQIVFSISNIEISVEFHPLLSWVRHSESNYNLLKHEQGNFDLAEMIKRNHKTIFEDKFYDKVFPTRGQNDAQRKQFAKEDSGRLISAEITNMDKILLK
;
A
#
# COMPACT_ATOMS: atom_id res chain seq x y z
N MET A 1 6.09 20.91 -3.65
CA MET A 1 6.38 20.33 -3.79
C MET A 1 6.52 19.32 -3.63
N SER A 2 6.48 18.81 -3.85
CA SER A 2 6.54 17.78 -3.78
C SER A 2 7.22 17.08 -3.40
N GLU A 3 7.16 16.83 -3.27
CA GLU A 3 7.72 16.21 -2.87
C GLU A 3 8.22 15.26 -3.01
N ILE A 4 8.56 15.24 -2.80
CA ILE A 4 9.43 14.18 -2.77
C ILE A 4 8.80 13.06 -2.15
N GLY A 5 7.78 12.78 -2.65
CA GLY A 5 7.06 11.73 -2.18
C GLY A 5 7.50 10.46 -2.75
N HIS A 6 6.60 9.60 -2.92
CA HIS A 6 6.82 8.34 -3.55
C HIS A 6 6.35 8.43 -4.99
N VAL A 7 6.83 7.52 -5.78
CA VAL A 7 6.41 7.38 -7.16
C VAL A 7 5.27 6.36 -7.19
N ILE A 8 4.11 6.80 -7.68
CA ILE A 8 2.95 5.91 -7.82
C ILE A 8 3.10 5.11 -9.11
N TRP A 9 2.84 3.82 -9.05
CA TRP A 9 2.91 2.97 -10.23
C TRP A 9 1.89 3.42 -11.27
N THR A 10 2.35 3.66 -12.48
CA THR A 10 1.50 3.87 -13.66
C THR A 10 2.12 3.09 -14.80
N LYS A 11 1.31 2.74 -15.78
CA LYS A 11 1.80 1.91 -16.87
C LYS A 11 2.82 2.64 -17.75
N ASP A 12 2.83 3.96 -17.71
CA ASP A 12 3.70 4.76 -18.59
C ASP A 12 4.99 5.22 -17.91
N TYR A 13 5.15 4.98 -16.61
CA TYR A 13 6.35 5.39 -15.91
C TYR A 13 7.23 4.19 -15.62
N HIS A 14 8.49 4.27 -16.01
CA HIS A 14 9.49 3.25 -15.73
C HIS A 14 10.56 3.83 -14.82
N LEU A 15 11.00 3.03 -13.85
CA LEU A 15 12.02 3.45 -12.91
C LEU A 15 13.32 3.77 -13.63
N LYS A 16 14.05 4.76 -13.12
CA LYS A 16 15.38 5.15 -13.56
C LYS A 16 16.31 5.07 -12.35
N TRP A 17 17.61 4.86 -12.60
CA TRP A 17 18.54 4.83 -11.47
C TRP A 17 18.52 6.13 -10.67
N SER A 18 18.21 7.26 -11.31
CA SER A 18 18.09 8.53 -10.59
C SER A 18 16.93 8.55 -9.58
N ASP A 19 16.03 7.59 -9.63
CA ASP A 19 14.97 7.45 -8.64
C ASP A 19 15.45 6.81 -7.34
N PHE A 20 16.60 6.15 -7.35
CA PHE A 20 17.16 5.46 -6.19
C PHE A 20 18.09 6.43 -5.46
N LYS A 21 17.58 7.10 -4.44
CA LYS A 21 18.22 8.26 -3.82
C LYS A 21 18.86 8.00 -2.47
N ALA A 22 18.65 6.82 -1.88
CA ALA A 22 19.27 6.49 -0.61
C ALA A 22 20.70 6.02 -0.82
N GLU A 23 21.53 6.14 0.22
CA GLU A 23 22.89 5.62 0.17
C GLU A 23 22.86 4.09 0.22
N SER A 24 23.75 3.47 -0.54
CA SER A 24 23.87 2.02 -0.53
C SER A 24 24.36 1.53 0.83
N ASN A 25 23.88 0.34 1.23
CA ASN A 25 24.27 -0.26 2.49
C ASN A 25 25.42 -1.24 2.25
N PRO A 26 26.64 -0.93 2.72
CA PRO A 26 27.80 -1.81 2.47
C PRO A 26 27.72 -3.12 3.23
N ALA A 27 26.81 -3.25 4.20
CA ALA A 27 26.70 -4.44 5.01
C ALA A 27 25.87 -5.55 4.38
N VAL A 28 25.23 -5.29 3.23
CA VAL A 28 24.37 -6.28 2.56
C VAL A 28 24.97 -6.65 1.20
N PHE A 29 24.60 -7.83 0.71
CA PHE A 29 25.13 -8.36 -0.53
C PHE A 29 24.43 -7.85 -1.78
N GLU A 30 23.19 -7.39 -1.64
CA GLU A 30 22.42 -6.93 -2.79
C GLU A 30 23.11 -5.74 -3.45
N ASN A 31 22.98 -5.65 -4.76
CA ASN A 31 23.50 -4.53 -5.54
C ASN A 31 22.53 -3.36 -5.63
N SER A 32 21.26 -3.62 -5.36
CA SER A 32 20.24 -2.59 -5.31
C SER A 32 19.11 -3.04 -4.39
N HIS A 33 18.31 -2.08 -3.96
CA HIS A 33 17.15 -2.37 -3.13
C HIS A 33 16.07 -1.35 -3.43
N SER A 34 14.90 -1.82 -3.82
CA SER A 34 13.75 -0.95 -4.03
C SER A 34 12.78 -1.14 -2.87
N VAL A 35 12.33 -0.03 -2.31
CA VAL A 35 11.32 -0.06 -1.25
C VAL A 35 9.98 0.27 -1.88
N ILE A 36 9.10 -0.72 -1.90
CA ILE A 36 7.79 -0.63 -2.51
C ILE A 36 6.75 -0.88 -1.42
N LYS A 37 5.78 0.00 -1.32
CA LYS A 37 4.73 -0.09 -0.30
C LYS A 37 3.38 0.13 -0.94
N TYR A 38 2.34 -0.37 -0.26
CA TYR A 38 0.97 -0.12 -0.67
C TYR A 38 0.40 1.02 0.17
N GLY A 39 -0.11 2.05 -0.51
CA GLY A 39 -0.90 3.08 0.13
C GLY A 39 -2.37 2.79 -0.07
N PHE A 40 -3.23 3.29 0.79
CA PHE A 40 -4.65 3.06 0.60
C PHE A 40 -5.48 4.19 1.22
N THR A 41 -6.62 4.43 0.60
CA THR A 41 -7.66 5.32 1.11
C THR A 41 -8.99 4.58 1.05
N TRP A 42 -9.94 5.02 1.84
CA TRP A 42 -11.26 4.39 1.88
C TRP A 42 -12.28 5.37 2.45
N LEU A 43 -13.54 5.07 2.22
CA LEU A 43 -14.64 5.77 2.86
C LEU A 43 -15.29 4.83 3.87
N VAL A 44 -15.70 5.39 5.00
CA VAL A 44 -16.36 4.63 6.04
C VAL A 44 -17.57 5.42 6.54
N ASN A 45 -18.68 4.72 6.73
CA ASN A 45 -19.89 5.28 7.33
C ASN A 45 -20.22 4.52 8.58
N SER A 46 -20.53 5.24 9.66
CA SER A 46 -21.02 4.60 10.89
C SER A 46 -22.54 4.76 10.95
N ASP A 47 -23.19 3.81 11.58
CA ASP A 47 -24.64 3.78 11.68
C ASP A 47 -25.03 3.00 12.92
N GLU A 48 -26.31 3.04 13.25
CA GLU A 48 -26.86 2.28 14.36
C GLU A 48 -27.91 1.33 13.81
N LEU A 49 -27.69 0.03 14.00
CA LEU A 49 -28.59 -1.02 13.56
C LEU A 49 -28.93 -1.91 14.75
N ASN A 50 -30.24 -2.05 15.04
CA ASN A 50 -30.70 -2.95 16.11
C ASN A 50 -29.97 -2.67 17.43
N ASP A 51 -29.82 -1.39 17.78
CA ASP A 51 -29.18 -0.92 19.00
C ASP A 51 -27.66 -1.21 19.04
N GLN A 52 -27.07 -1.53 17.90
CA GLN A 52 -25.62 -1.74 17.78
C GLN A 52 -25.02 -0.66 16.89
N ILE A 53 -23.82 -0.20 17.27
CA ILE A 53 -23.06 0.72 16.45
C ILE A 53 -22.26 -0.11 15.45
N VAL A 54 -22.43 0.19 14.18
CA VAL A 54 -21.76 -0.54 13.09
C VAL A 54 -21.15 0.45 12.11
N PHE A 55 -20.24 -0.07 11.25
CA PHE A 55 -19.73 0.72 10.14
C PHE A 55 -19.74 -0.10 8.87
N SER A 56 -19.71 0.60 7.75
CA SER A 56 -19.56 0.00 6.43
C SER A 56 -18.42 0.69 5.71
N ILE A 57 -17.77 -0.04 4.82
CA ILE A 57 -16.59 0.44 4.08
C ILE A 57 -16.93 0.51 2.60
N SER A 58 -16.49 1.58 1.94
CA SER A 58 -16.65 1.72 0.50
C SER A 58 -15.45 2.45 -0.10
N ASN A 59 -15.35 2.41 -1.42
CA ASN A 59 -14.33 3.14 -2.19
C ASN A 59 -12.92 2.92 -1.68
N ILE A 60 -12.54 1.66 -1.49
CA ILE A 60 -11.15 1.33 -1.16
C ILE A 60 -10.32 1.55 -2.41
N GLU A 61 -9.32 2.42 -2.29
CA GLU A 61 -8.37 2.67 -3.39
C GLU A 61 -6.97 2.36 -2.88
N ILE A 62 -6.25 1.54 -3.62
CA ILE A 62 -4.91 1.09 -3.26
C ILE A 62 -3.95 1.60 -4.33
N SER A 63 -2.86 2.19 -3.88
CA SER A 63 -1.78 2.63 -4.76
C SER A 63 -0.53 1.81 -4.46
N VAL A 64 0.27 1.58 -5.50
CA VAL A 64 1.58 0.94 -5.36
C VAL A 64 2.61 2.05 -5.41
N GLU A 65 3.44 2.14 -4.39
CA GLU A 65 4.33 3.29 -4.17
C GLU A 65 5.78 2.83 -4.10
N PHE A 66 6.61 3.41 -4.96
CA PHE A 66 8.06 3.27 -4.86
C PHE A 66 8.59 4.45 -4.05
N HIS A 67 9.47 4.17 -3.09
CA HIS A 67 9.98 5.18 -2.16
C HIS A 67 11.44 5.53 -2.49
N PRO A 68 11.68 6.62 -3.25
CA PRO A 68 13.03 6.97 -3.69
C PRO A 68 14.02 7.19 -2.55
N LEU A 69 13.59 7.81 -1.46
CA LEU A 69 14.50 8.14 -0.35
C LEU A 69 14.91 6.93 0.48
N LEU A 70 14.28 5.78 0.26
CA LEU A 70 14.61 4.54 0.95
C LEU A 70 15.24 3.51 0.02
N SER A 71 15.30 3.79 -1.28
CA SER A 71 15.76 2.86 -2.31
C SER A 71 17.17 3.27 -2.76
N TRP A 72 18.03 2.26 -3.00
CA TRP A 72 19.43 2.54 -3.31
C TRP A 72 19.95 1.54 -4.34
N VAL A 73 21.07 1.92 -4.96
CA VAL A 73 21.82 1.09 -5.90
C VAL A 73 23.32 1.35 -5.68
N ARG A 74 24.14 0.30 -5.82
CA ARG A 74 25.60 0.47 -5.85
C ARG A 74 25.96 0.99 -7.22
N HIS A 75 26.61 2.12 -7.29
CA HIS A 75 26.94 2.77 -8.58
C HIS A 75 27.73 1.85 -9.51
N SER A 76 28.66 1.08 -8.95
CA SER A 76 29.48 0.16 -9.75
C SER A 76 28.67 -0.97 -10.37
N GLU A 77 27.46 -1.23 -9.86
CA GLU A 77 26.61 -2.33 -10.33
C GLU A 77 25.37 -1.84 -11.06
N SER A 78 25.23 -0.53 -11.27
CA SER A 78 24.05 0.03 -11.93
C SER A 78 24.14 -0.29 -13.43
N ASN A 79 23.27 -1.18 -13.88
CA ASN A 79 23.16 -1.55 -15.29
C ASN A 79 21.69 -1.78 -15.65
N TYR A 80 21.43 -1.95 -16.94
CA TYR A 80 20.07 -2.06 -17.43
C TYR A 80 19.36 -3.31 -16.91
N ASN A 81 20.06 -4.43 -16.84
CA ASN A 81 19.44 -5.68 -16.39
C ASN A 81 19.03 -5.60 -14.93
N LEU A 82 19.82 -4.98 -14.08
CA LEU A 82 19.46 -4.80 -12.68
C LEU A 82 18.27 -3.86 -12.54
N LEU A 83 18.26 -2.78 -13.32
CA LEU A 83 17.14 -1.84 -13.32
C LEU A 83 15.84 -2.53 -13.76
N LYS A 84 15.94 -3.38 -14.77
CA LYS A 84 14.80 -4.14 -15.26
C LYS A 84 14.26 -5.09 -14.18
N HIS A 85 15.16 -5.67 -13.37
CA HIS A 85 14.76 -6.50 -12.24
C HIS A 85 13.99 -5.68 -11.20
N GLU A 86 14.46 -4.49 -10.88
CA GLU A 86 13.77 -3.64 -9.92
C GLU A 86 12.43 -3.14 -10.46
N GLN A 87 12.36 -2.81 -11.74
CA GLN A 87 11.09 -2.49 -12.38
C GLN A 87 10.13 -3.68 -12.29
N GLY A 88 10.63 -4.89 -12.45
CA GLY A 88 9.84 -6.11 -12.33
C GLY A 88 9.22 -6.26 -10.96
N ASN A 89 9.95 -5.89 -9.90
CA ASN A 89 9.41 -5.90 -8.54
C ASN A 89 8.25 -4.90 -8.39
N PHE A 90 8.40 -3.73 -8.99
CA PHE A 90 7.37 -2.71 -8.96
C PHE A 90 6.12 -3.18 -9.72
N ASP A 91 6.32 -3.75 -10.90
CA ASP A 91 5.23 -4.30 -11.71
C ASP A 91 4.53 -5.46 -11.00
N LEU A 92 5.28 -6.30 -10.31
CA LEU A 92 4.73 -7.42 -9.56
C LEU A 92 3.80 -6.92 -8.44
N ALA A 93 4.19 -5.84 -7.76
CA ALA A 93 3.35 -5.25 -6.72
C ALA A 93 2.01 -4.80 -7.30
N GLU A 94 2.03 -4.19 -8.48
CA GLU A 94 0.80 -3.78 -9.16
C GLU A 94 -0.07 -4.98 -9.53
N MET A 95 0.55 -6.05 -10.00
CA MET A 95 -0.18 -7.28 -10.34
C MET A 95 -0.84 -7.88 -9.11
N ILE A 96 -0.13 -7.94 -7.99
CA ILE A 96 -0.67 -8.46 -6.73
C ILE A 96 -1.88 -7.62 -6.31
N LYS A 97 -1.77 -6.30 -6.41
CA LYS A 97 -2.87 -5.39 -6.10
C LYS A 97 -4.11 -5.72 -6.94
N ARG A 98 -3.94 -5.89 -8.24
CA ARG A 98 -5.05 -6.17 -9.15
C ARG A 98 -5.70 -7.51 -8.84
N ASN A 99 -4.90 -8.50 -8.49
CA ASN A 99 -5.41 -9.83 -8.14
C ASN A 99 -6.18 -9.82 -6.83
N HIS A 100 -5.94 -8.84 -5.97
CA HIS A 100 -6.60 -8.75 -4.68
C HIS A 100 -7.88 -7.91 -4.71
N LYS A 101 -8.21 -7.29 -5.84
CA LYS A 101 -9.39 -6.42 -5.91
C LYS A 101 -10.66 -7.16 -5.48
N THR A 102 -10.88 -8.35 -6.01
CA THR A 102 -12.06 -9.15 -5.67
C THR A 102 -12.06 -9.53 -4.19
N ILE A 103 -10.89 -9.83 -3.63
CA ILE A 103 -10.78 -10.17 -2.21
C ILE A 103 -11.24 -9.00 -1.33
N PHE A 104 -10.81 -7.78 -1.66
CA PHE A 104 -11.25 -6.59 -0.92
C PHE A 104 -12.75 -6.38 -1.05
N GLU A 105 -13.29 -6.54 -2.25
CA GLU A 105 -14.72 -6.39 -2.48
C GLU A 105 -15.52 -7.43 -1.69
N ASP A 106 -15.09 -8.67 -1.72
CA ASP A 106 -15.79 -9.75 -1.03
C ASP A 106 -15.72 -9.63 0.49
N LYS A 107 -14.60 -9.12 1.01
CA LYS A 107 -14.43 -9.00 2.46
C LYS A 107 -15.12 -7.78 3.04
N PHE A 108 -15.21 -6.69 2.30
CA PHE A 108 -15.57 -5.41 2.90
C PHE A 108 -16.82 -4.77 2.33
N TYR A 109 -17.08 -4.92 1.02
CA TYR A 109 -18.23 -4.24 0.42
C TYR A 109 -19.53 -4.95 0.76
N ASP A 110 -20.58 -4.15 0.95
CA ASP A 110 -21.93 -4.65 1.28
C ASP A 110 -21.98 -5.43 2.59
N LYS A 111 -21.07 -5.13 3.51
CA LYS A 111 -21.02 -5.73 4.83
C LYS A 111 -21.03 -4.65 5.90
N VAL A 112 -21.51 -5.01 7.08
CA VAL A 112 -21.43 -4.13 8.25
C VAL A 112 -20.58 -4.82 9.31
N PHE A 113 -19.88 -4.00 10.08
CA PHE A 113 -18.95 -4.47 11.10
C PHE A 113 -19.28 -3.78 12.42
N PRO A 114 -19.17 -4.47 13.54
CA PRO A 114 -19.43 -3.84 14.83
C PRO A 114 -18.36 -2.82 15.18
N THR A 115 -18.77 -1.75 15.83
CA THR A 115 -17.85 -0.77 16.37
C THR A 115 -18.46 -0.19 17.65
N ARG A 116 -18.05 1.00 18.06
CA ARG A 116 -18.41 1.55 19.36
C ARG A 116 -18.41 3.07 19.29
N GLY A 117 -18.80 3.71 20.39
CA GLY A 117 -18.80 5.14 20.51
C GLY A 117 -20.02 5.63 21.27
N GLN A 118 -19.83 6.64 22.08
CA GLN A 118 -20.91 7.19 22.92
C GLN A 118 -21.57 8.40 22.29
N ASN A 119 -20.95 8.97 21.24
CA ASN A 119 -21.49 10.10 20.51
C ASN A 119 -21.00 10.04 19.06
N ASP A 120 -21.52 10.92 18.22
CA ASP A 120 -21.23 10.89 16.79
C ASP A 120 -19.74 11.03 16.50
N ALA A 121 -19.03 11.90 17.23
CA ALA A 121 -17.60 12.11 17.00
C ALA A 121 -16.82 10.84 17.31
N GLN A 122 -17.13 10.17 18.44
CA GLN A 122 -16.47 8.92 18.80
C GLN A 122 -16.78 7.80 17.82
N ARG A 123 -18.05 7.70 17.39
CA ARG A 123 -18.46 6.67 16.43
C ARG A 123 -17.69 6.79 15.12
N LYS A 124 -17.54 8.01 14.62
CA LYS A 124 -16.78 8.26 13.40
C LYS A 124 -15.31 7.91 13.57
N GLN A 125 -14.73 8.30 14.69
CA GLN A 125 -13.33 8.03 14.99
C GLN A 125 -13.06 6.53 15.08
N PHE A 126 -13.87 5.81 15.87
CA PHE A 126 -13.68 4.37 16.04
C PHE A 126 -13.94 3.61 14.72
N ALA A 127 -14.96 4.03 13.96
CA ALA A 127 -15.22 3.42 12.66
C ALA A 127 -14.02 3.59 11.73
N LYS A 128 -13.40 4.78 11.73
CA LYS A 128 -12.22 5.03 10.90
C LYS A 128 -11.03 4.19 11.33
N GLU A 129 -10.78 4.10 12.62
CA GLU A 129 -9.68 3.31 13.17
C GLU A 129 -9.89 1.82 12.92
N ASP A 130 -11.07 1.32 13.23
CA ASP A 130 -11.37 -0.10 13.12
C ASP A 130 -11.38 -0.55 11.64
N SER A 131 -11.96 0.26 10.75
CA SER A 131 -11.96 -0.06 9.32
C SER A 131 -10.54 -0.02 8.75
N GLY A 132 -9.74 0.96 9.15
CA GLY A 132 -8.34 1.05 8.73
C GLY A 132 -7.55 -0.17 9.14
N ARG A 133 -7.80 -0.67 10.36
CA ARG A 133 -7.12 -1.86 10.85
C ARG A 133 -7.48 -3.09 10.04
N LEU A 134 -8.75 -3.24 9.66
CA LEU A 134 -9.19 -4.36 8.84
C LEU A 134 -8.56 -4.33 7.45
N ILE A 135 -8.53 -3.16 6.82
CA ILE A 135 -7.92 -3.00 5.50
C ILE A 135 -6.41 -3.25 5.59
N SER A 136 -5.76 -2.71 6.61
CA SER A 136 -4.32 -2.88 6.82
C SER A 136 -3.93 -4.34 6.95
N ALA A 137 -4.76 -5.15 7.60
CA ALA A 137 -4.49 -6.58 7.74
C ALA A 137 -4.46 -7.26 6.37
N GLU A 138 -5.34 -6.88 5.46
CA GLU A 138 -5.34 -7.44 4.11
C GLU A 138 -4.16 -6.92 3.29
N ILE A 139 -3.78 -5.65 3.48
CA ILE A 139 -2.57 -5.10 2.85
C ILE A 139 -1.34 -5.90 3.30
N THR A 140 -1.27 -6.28 4.56
CA THR A 140 -0.18 -7.11 5.07
C THR A 140 -0.09 -8.44 4.33
N ASN A 141 -1.23 -9.04 3.99
CA ASN A 141 -1.24 -10.27 3.19
C ASN A 141 -0.63 -10.06 1.81
N MET A 142 -0.91 -8.90 1.18
CA MET A 142 -0.29 -8.55 -0.10
C MET A 142 1.21 -8.40 0.04
N ASP A 143 1.66 -7.73 1.10
CA ASP A 143 3.10 -7.56 1.37
C ASP A 143 3.80 -8.91 1.51
N LYS A 144 3.17 -9.87 2.16
CA LYS A 144 3.75 -11.21 2.32
C LYS A 144 3.95 -11.91 0.99
N ILE A 145 3.03 -11.72 0.04
CA ILE A 145 3.17 -12.29 -1.30
C ILE A 145 4.34 -11.62 -2.02
N LEU A 146 4.43 -10.30 -1.91
CA LEU A 146 5.46 -9.53 -2.60
C LEU A 146 6.86 -9.89 -2.10
N LEU A 147 7.00 -10.21 -0.82
CA LEU A 147 8.31 -10.51 -0.22
C LEU A 147 8.78 -11.94 -0.43
N LYS A 148 7.98 -12.78 -1.05
CA LYS A 148 8.44 -14.13 -1.40
C LYS A 148 9.31 -14.14 -2.70
#